data_e3c120abf5921cac8534e45513b312b2
#
_entry.id   e3c120abf5921cac8534e45513b312b2
#
_cell.length_a   1.000
_cell.length_b   1.000
_cell.length_c   1.000
_cell.angle_alpha   90.00
_cell.angle_beta   90.00
_cell.angle_gamma   90.00
#
_symmetry.space_group_name_H-M   'P 1'
#
loop_
_entity.id
_entity.type
_entity.pdbx_description
1 polymer ?
#
loop_
_entity_poly.entity_id
_entity_poly.type
_entity_poly.pdbx_seq_one_letter_code
_entity_poly.pdbx_strand_id
1 'polypeptide(L)'
;SENGPQQVPLFSPDGNQIAFVRDNNIYLVKLLFGNSESQVTKDGKFNEVLNGIPDWVYEEEFGFNRAFDFSADSQMLAYIRFDESQVPMYSFPLYKGMVPALEKFSTYPGEYEYKYPMPGINNSKVTVHTFDIKSKVTRKMDLPLDADSYIPRIKFTDDENALAIMTLNRHQNRFDLYFANPRSTLCKLMVRDEAPQYIKEEAYSNIVFYPKNFVVMSEKDGYNHLYLYTSGGNLVKQITKGNFEVKDFLGWDEATNTFYFESNEGSPLRTAIYKVDGKGKKTKLSKQEGTHKAIFSNNMKYYINTYSNINTPPVITLNDNNGKELATLVDNNTLKHQVSRLNMPSKELFSFKTNDGVELNGWIMKPANFNPNKKYPVIMHQYSGPGSQEVADKWGIGARRDGGMFEAYMAGQG
;
A
#
# COMPACT_ATOMS: atom_id res chain seq x y z
N SER A 1 -7.21 -24.50 -13.57
CA SER A 1 -7.03 -25.14 -14.88
C SER A 1 -6.54 -26.57 -14.68
N GLU A 2 -6.71 -27.42 -15.69
CA GLU A 2 -6.18 -28.79 -15.67
C GLU A 2 -4.65 -28.83 -15.52
N ASN A 3 -3.96 -27.72 -15.81
CA ASN A 3 -2.51 -27.57 -15.77
C ASN A 3 -1.95 -27.06 -14.41
N GLY A 4 -2.77 -27.00 -13.38
CA GLY A 4 -2.33 -26.57 -12.04
C GLY A 4 -2.86 -25.20 -11.58
N PRO A 5 -2.53 -24.77 -10.34
CA PRO A 5 -2.95 -23.51 -9.79
C PRO A 5 -2.42 -22.31 -10.57
N GLN A 6 -3.24 -21.30 -10.73
CA GLN A 6 -2.89 -20.01 -11.35
C GLN A 6 -2.89 -18.93 -10.30
N GLN A 7 -1.85 -18.11 -10.28
CA GLN A 7 -1.65 -17.04 -9.31
C GLN A 7 -1.67 -15.67 -10.00
N VAL A 8 -2.17 -14.66 -9.30
CA VAL A 8 -2.08 -13.24 -9.61
C VAL A 8 -2.49 -12.84 -11.04
N PRO A 9 -3.67 -13.26 -11.54
CA PRO A 9 -4.08 -12.95 -12.90
C PRO A 9 -4.24 -11.44 -13.10
N LEU A 10 -3.87 -10.97 -14.32
CA LEU A 10 -4.02 -9.59 -14.73
C LEU A 10 -4.50 -9.54 -16.18
N PHE A 11 -5.59 -8.81 -16.44
CA PHE A 11 -6.01 -8.48 -17.79
C PHE A 11 -5.10 -7.42 -18.40
N SER A 12 -4.83 -7.56 -19.71
CA SER A 12 -4.26 -6.46 -20.49
C SER A 12 -5.23 -5.27 -20.54
N PRO A 13 -4.74 -4.02 -20.70
CA PRO A 13 -5.59 -2.84 -20.79
C PRO A 13 -6.68 -2.91 -21.86
N ASP A 14 -6.44 -3.57 -22.98
CA ASP A 14 -7.42 -3.80 -24.05
C ASP A 14 -8.41 -4.95 -23.76
N GLY A 15 -8.25 -5.67 -22.64
CA GLY A 15 -9.10 -6.78 -22.24
C GLY A 15 -8.97 -8.07 -23.07
N ASN A 16 -8.02 -8.13 -23.99
CA ASN A 16 -7.90 -9.26 -24.94
C ASN A 16 -6.92 -10.35 -24.49
N GLN A 17 -6.17 -10.11 -23.42
CA GLN A 17 -5.17 -11.01 -22.89
C GLN A 17 -5.24 -11.09 -21.37
N ILE A 18 -4.78 -12.23 -20.81
CA ILE A 18 -4.58 -12.41 -19.37
C ILE A 18 -3.17 -12.94 -19.16
N ALA A 19 -2.37 -12.27 -18.33
CA ALA A 19 -1.13 -12.82 -17.80
C ALA A 19 -1.36 -13.39 -16.40
N PHE A 20 -0.69 -14.48 -16.06
CA PHE A 20 -0.72 -15.10 -14.74
C PHE A 20 0.56 -15.88 -14.47
N VAL A 21 0.80 -16.27 -13.23
CA VAL A 21 1.93 -17.12 -12.86
C VAL A 21 1.44 -18.54 -12.54
N ARG A 22 2.19 -19.54 -13.01
CA ARG A 22 2.06 -20.95 -12.65
C ARG A 22 3.47 -21.57 -12.59
N ASP A 23 3.74 -22.33 -11.54
CA ASP A 23 5.04 -22.97 -11.30
C ASP A 23 6.22 -21.98 -11.46
N ASN A 24 6.08 -20.80 -10.83
CA ASN A 24 7.07 -19.70 -10.85
C ASN A 24 7.40 -19.12 -12.23
N ASN A 25 6.56 -19.39 -13.22
CA ASN A 25 6.69 -18.88 -14.58
C ASN A 25 5.46 -18.09 -15.01
N ILE A 26 5.69 -17.06 -15.82
CA ILE A 26 4.63 -16.25 -16.42
C ILE A 26 4.07 -16.94 -17.64
N TYR A 27 2.75 -16.95 -17.73
CA TYR A 27 1.96 -17.41 -18.86
C TYR A 27 1.06 -16.29 -19.38
N LEU A 28 0.78 -16.33 -20.67
CA LEU A 28 -0.09 -15.40 -21.38
C LEU A 28 -1.18 -16.16 -22.11
N VAL A 29 -2.45 -15.79 -21.87
CA VAL A 29 -3.61 -16.31 -22.60
C VAL A 29 -4.13 -15.23 -23.53
N LYS A 30 -4.36 -15.55 -24.81
CA LYS A 30 -5.02 -14.69 -25.80
C LYS A 30 -6.47 -15.12 -25.92
N LEU A 31 -7.41 -14.29 -25.43
CA LEU A 31 -8.82 -14.61 -25.34
C LEU A 31 -9.50 -14.71 -26.72
N LEU A 32 -9.12 -13.85 -27.67
CA LEU A 32 -9.69 -13.81 -29.02
C LEU A 32 -9.30 -15.02 -29.89
N PHE A 33 -8.34 -15.83 -29.48
CA PHE A 33 -7.82 -16.96 -30.26
C PHE A 33 -8.09 -18.30 -29.56
N GLY A 34 -9.34 -18.51 -29.12
CA GLY A 34 -9.73 -19.76 -28.46
C GLY A 34 -9.01 -19.99 -27.13
N ASN A 35 -8.73 -18.92 -26.40
CA ASN A 35 -7.99 -18.97 -25.11
C ASN A 35 -6.62 -19.64 -25.25
N SER A 36 -5.90 -19.35 -26.33
CA SER A 36 -4.56 -19.93 -26.56
C SER A 36 -3.57 -19.48 -25.49
N GLU A 37 -3.03 -20.44 -24.75
CA GLU A 37 -2.01 -20.22 -23.70
C GLU A 37 -0.60 -20.32 -24.29
N SER A 38 0.29 -19.44 -23.84
CA SER A 38 1.71 -19.50 -24.16
C SER A 38 2.56 -19.19 -22.94
N GLN A 39 3.66 -19.90 -22.77
CA GLN A 39 4.61 -19.67 -21.70
C GLN A 39 5.57 -18.53 -22.06
N VAL A 40 5.70 -17.52 -21.19
CA VAL A 40 6.57 -16.36 -21.36
C VAL A 40 7.96 -16.61 -20.79
N THR A 41 8.04 -17.09 -19.55
CA THR A 41 9.32 -17.44 -18.88
C THR A 41 9.43 -18.95 -18.70
N LYS A 42 10.67 -19.49 -18.61
CA LYS A 42 10.91 -20.94 -18.59
C LYS A 42 11.89 -21.39 -17.52
N ASP A 43 12.50 -20.46 -16.81
CA ASP A 43 13.55 -20.72 -15.81
C ASP A 43 13.02 -20.66 -14.38
N GLY A 44 11.71 -20.45 -14.20
CA GLY A 44 11.07 -20.46 -12.90
C GLY A 44 11.14 -21.82 -12.21
N LYS A 45 11.60 -21.83 -10.97
CA LYS A 45 11.72 -23.03 -10.14
C LYS A 45 11.64 -22.64 -8.67
N PHE A 46 10.80 -23.37 -7.92
CA PHE A 46 10.60 -23.15 -6.49
C PHE A 46 11.93 -23.19 -5.71
N ASN A 47 12.14 -22.23 -4.84
CA ASN A 47 13.37 -22.02 -4.07
C ASN A 47 14.64 -21.72 -4.91
N GLU A 48 14.49 -21.33 -6.16
CA GLU A 48 15.61 -20.95 -7.03
C GLU A 48 15.31 -19.66 -7.81
N VAL A 49 14.26 -19.65 -8.65
CA VAL A 49 13.92 -18.51 -9.52
C VAL A 49 12.42 -18.30 -9.55
N LEU A 50 12.00 -17.09 -9.26
CA LEU A 50 10.62 -16.66 -9.33
C LEU A 50 10.47 -15.58 -10.42
N ASN A 51 9.49 -15.76 -11.33
CA ASN A 51 9.19 -14.78 -12.36
C ASN A 51 7.78 -14.22 -12.17
N GLY A 52 7.65 -12.92 -11.97
CA GLY A 52 6.37 -12.24 -11.89
C GLY A 52 5.59 -12.42 -10.58
N ILE A 53 6.15 -13.15 -9.63
CA ILE A 53 5.71 -13.19 -8.22
C ILE A 53 6.91 -12.88 -7.33
N PRO A 54 6.71 -12.23 -6.18
CA PRO A 54 7.79 -11.88 -5.26
C PRO A 54 8.32 -13.09 -4.50
N ASP A 55 9.52 -12.94 -3.93
CA ASP A 55 10.00 -13.77 -2.84
C ASP A 55 9.37 -13.35 -1.51
N TRP A 56 9.72 -14.03 -0.41
CA TRP A 56 9.17 -13.76 0.91
C TRP A 56 9.38 -12.31 1.37
N VAL A 57 10.58 -11.73 1.15
CA VAL A 57 10.89 -10.35 1.56
C VAL A 57 9.98 -9.34 0.87
N TYR A 58 9.76 -9.50 -0.42
CA TYR A 58 8.96 -8.56 -1.20
C TYR A 58 7.46 -8.74 -0.97
N GLU A 59 7.00 -9.96 -0.69
CA GLU A 59 5.60 -10.21 -0.33
C GLU A 59 5.29 -9.64 1.06
N GLU A 60 6.13 -9.90 2.06
CA GLU A 60 5.90 -9.50 3.45
C GLU A 60 6.26 -8.03 3.70
N GLU A 61 7.48 -7.60 3.30
CA GLU A 61 8.01 -6.30 3.69
C GLU A 61 7.63 -5.18 2.70
N PHE A 62 7.49 -5.49 1.41
CA PHE A 62 7.04 -4.53 0.40
C PHE A 62 5.56 -4.69 0.02
N GLY A 63 4.84 -5.65 0.62
CA GLY A 63 3.39 -5.75 0.60
C GLY A 63 2.76 -5.98 -0.77
N PHE A 64 3.37 -6.74 -1.69
CA PHE A 64 2.76 -7.07 -2.97
C PHE A 64 2.96 -8.54 -3.36
N ASN A 65 2.03 -9.07 -4.15
CA ASN A 65 2.02 -10.46 -4.61
C ASN A 65 2.14 -10.63 -6.13
N ARG A 66 2.09 -9.53 -6.89
CA ARG A 66 2.24 -9.51 -8.35
C ARG A 66 3.39 -8.62 -8.76
N ALA A 67 4.37 -9.19 -9.44
CA ALA A 67 5.59 -8.53 -9.88
C ALA A 67 5.67 -8.40 -11.40
N PHE A 68 4.54 -8.15 -12.08
CA PHE A 68 4.47 -7.88 -13.52
C PHE A 68 3.36 -6.90 -13.86
N ASP A 69 3.49 -6.23 -15.01
CA ASP A 69 2.53 -5.23 -15.49
C ASP A 69 2.51 -5.20 -17.02
N PHE A 70 1.36 -4.82 -17.62
CA PHE A 70 1.20 -4.60 -19.04
C PHE A 70 1.46 -3.15 -19.42
N SER A 71 2.03 -2.91 -20.61
CA SER A 71 2.05 -1.58 -21.21
C SER A 71 0.64 -1.11 -21.59
N ALA A 72 0.43 0.22 -21.64
CA ALA A 72 -0.86 0.83 -21.95
C ALA A 72 -1.43 0.37 -23.32
N ASP A 73 -0.56 0.10 -24.31
CA ASP A 73 -0.92 -0.43 -25.62
C ASP A 73 -1.11 -1.97 -25.66
N SER A 74 -0.98 -2.66 -24.50
CA SER A 74 -1.10 -4.12 -24.37
C SER A 74 -0.10 -4.94 -25.22
N GLN A 75 1.01 -4.33 -25.68
CA GLN A 75 1.99 -5.00 -26.54
C GLN A 75 3.23 -5.50 -25.79
N MET A 76 3.46 -5.00 -24.59
CA MET A 76 4.59 -5.36 -23.75
C MET A 76 4.11 -5.88 -22.40
N LEU A 77 4.86 -6.82 -21.83
CA LEU A 77 4.76 -7.25 -20.44
C LEU A 77 6.09 -6.99 -19.76
N ALA A 78 6.10 -6.24 -18.66
CA ALA A 78 7.27 -6.07 -17.80
C ALA A 78 7.14 -6.97 -16.57
N TYR A 79 8.25 -7.50 -16.05
CA TYR A 79 8.24 -8.30 -14.85
C TYR A 79 9.56 -8.22 -14.07
N ILE A 80 9.48 -8.45 -12.78
CA ILE A 80 10.64 -8.66 -11.92
C ILE A 80 10.93 -10.16 -11.86
N ARG A 81 12.21 -10.51 -12.05
CA ARG A 81 12.77 -11.84 -11.83
C ARG A 81 13.57 -11.82 -10.55
N PHE A 82 13.27 -12.75 -9.66
CA PHE A 82 13.95 -12.96 -8.39
C PHE A 82 14.79 -14.23 -8.50
N ASP A 83 16.10 -14.12 -8.27
CA ASP A 83 17.00 -15.25 -8.14
C ASP A 83 17.34 -15.43 -6.66
N GLU A 84 16.66 -16.37 -6.02
CA GLU A 84 16.80 -16.68 -4.61
C GLU A 84 17.73 -17.88 -4.35
N SER A 85 18.48 -18.32 -5.37
CA SER A 85 19.34 -19.51 -5.29
C SER A 85 20.37 -19.40 -4.15
N GLN A 86 20.86 -18.19 -3.85
CA GLN A 86 21.84 -17.92 -2.79
C GLN A 86 21.20 -17.53 -1.45
N VAL A 87 19.88 -17.44 -1.37
CA VAL A 87 19.17 -17.17 -0.11
C VAL A 87 19.14 -18.47 0.71
N PRO A 88 19.42 -18.43 2.02
CA PRO A 88 19.36 -19.63 2.87
C PRO A 88 17.94 -20.18 2.97
N MET A 89 17.86 -21.49 3.18
CA MET A 89 16.62 -22.19 3.51
C MET A 89 16.26 -22.00 4.98
N TYR A 90 14.96 -21.89 5.25
CA TYR A 90 14.39 -21.94 6.58
C TYR A 90 13.31 -23.03 6.62
N SER A 91 13.23 -23.79 7.73
CA SER A 91 12.28 -24.87 7.91
C SER A 91 11.31 -24.58 9.05
N PHE A 92 10.00 -24.75 8.77
CA PHE A 92 8.96 -24.72 9.79
C PHE A 92 8.40 -26.13 10.02
N PRO A 93 8.20 -26.53 11.29
CA PRO A 93 7.44 -27.75 11.58
C PRO A 93 5.94 -27.52 11.28
N LEU A 94 5.34 -28.45 10.57
CA LEU A 94 3.91 -28.43 10.23
C LEU A 94 3.17 -29.50 11.03
N TYR A 95 2.09 -29.08 11.68
CA TYR A 95 1.24 -29.94 12.48
C TYR A 95 -0.17 -30.01 11.87
N LYS A 96 -0.90 -31.10 12.18
CA LYS A 96 -2.32 -31.24 11.81
C LYS A 96 -3.12 -30.01 12.27
N GLY A 97 -4.00 -29.54 11.42
CA GLY A 97 -4.92 -28.44 11.72
C GLY A 97 -4.37 -27.03 11.57
N MET A 98 -3.09 -26.84 11.22
CA MET A 98 -2.54 -25.52 10.91
C MET A 98 -3.07 -24.98 9.56
N VAL A 99 -3.22 -25.87 8.56
CA VAL A 99 -3.80 -25.58 7.25
C VAL A 99 -4.59 -26.80 6.81
N PRO A 100 -5.75 -26.69 6.13
CA PRO A 100 -6.57 -27.84 5.72
C PRO A 100 -5.84 -28.94 4.94
N ALA A 101 -4.85 -28.56 4.13
CA ALA A 101 -4.05 -29.51 3.34
C ALA A 101 -3.07 -30.37 4.15
N LEU A 102 -2.96 -30.18 5.46
CA LEU A 102 -1.95 -30.83 6.31
C LEU A 102 -2.48 -32.05 7.07
N GLU A 103 -3.60 -32.64 6.67
CA GLU A 103 -4.10 -33.88 7.27
C GLU A 103 -3.09 -35.05 7.19
N LYS A 104 -2.21 -35.04 6.17
CA LYS A 104 -1.11 -36.00 6.06
C LYS A 104 -0.14 -35.98 7.23
N PHE A 105 -0.11 -34.93 8.04
CA PHE A 105 0.72 -34.78 9.23
C PHE A 105 -0.04 -35.03 10.53
N SER A 106 -1.10 -35.85 10.48
CA SER A 106 -1.93 -36.16 11.65
C SER A 106 -1.21 -36.97 12.74
N THR A 107 -0.22 -37.78 12.37
CA THR A 107 0.53 -38.65 13.28
C THR A 107 1.91 -38.10 13.61
N TYR A 108 2.63 -37.62 12.60
CA TYR A 108 3.95 -37.04 12.74
C TYR A 108 3.97 -35.63 12.13
N PRO A 109 4.73 -34.68 12.73
CA PRO A 109 4.91 -33.37 12.12
C PRO A 109 5.62 -33.51 10.76
N GLY A 110 5.26 -32.65 9.82
CA GLY A 110 5.99 -32.44 8.59
C GLY A 110 6.87 -31.23 8.68
N GLU A 111 7.58 -30.91 7.60
CA GLU A 111 8.38 -29.70 7.47
C GLU A 111 7.96 -28.94 6.21
N TYR A 112 7.96 -27.63 6.31
CA TYR A 112 7.84 -26.72 5.17
C TYR A 112 9.10 -25.88 5.06
N GLU A 113 9.83 -26.07 3.99
CA GLU A 113 11.09 -25.39 3.72
C GLU A 113 10.92 -24.36 2.60
N TYR A 114 11.42 -23.15 2.84
CA TYR A 114 11.43 -22.09 1.84
C TYR A 114 12.59 -21.13 2.08
N LYS A 115 12.87 -20.28 1.09
CA LYS A 115 13.93 -19.28 1.16
C LYS A 115 13.52 -18.15 2.11
N TYR A 116 14.38 -17.88 3.12
CA TYR A 116 14.13 -16.85 4.11
C TYR A 116 15.44 -16.17 4.54
N PRO A 117 15.69 -14.94 4.11
CA PRO A 117 16.89 -14.22 4.51
C PRO A 117 16.69 -13.58 5.88
N MET A 118 17.47 -14.01 6.87
CA MET A 118 17.56 -13.29 8.14
C MET A 118 18.33 -11.97 7.96
N PRO A 119 18.18 -10.98 8.88
CA PRO A 119 18.92 -9.74 8.83
C PRO A 119 20.43 -9.97 8.67
N GLY A 120 21.04 -9.24 7.73
CA GLY A 120 22.47 -9.36 7.42
C GLY A 120 22.85 -10.45 6.41
N ILE A 121 21.92 -11.32 6.02
CA ILE A 121 22.14 -12.38 5.03
C ILE A 121 21.81 -11.88 3.61
N ASN A 122 22.25 -12.61 2.60
CA ASN A 122 21.99 -12.30 1.20
C ASN A 122 20.48 -12.35 0.88
N ASN A 123 20.00 -11.32 0.23
CA ASN A 123 18.67 -11.31 -0.42
C ASN A 123 18.73 -11.93 -1.81
N SER A 124 17.56 -12.15 -2.41
CA SER A 124 17.44 -12.47 -3.83
C SER A 124 18.10 -11.42 -4.71
N LYS A 125 18.73 -11.85 -5.78
CA LYS A 125 19.18 -10.96 -6.83
C LYS A 125 18.01 -10.64 -7.76
N VAL A 126 17.67 -9.36 -7.86
CA VAL A 126 16.50 -8.92 -8.62
C VAL A 126 16.89 -8.24 -9.92
N THR A 127 16.11 -8.51 -10.97
CA THR A 127 16.28 -7.89 -12.28
C THR A 127 14.92 -7.61 -12.91
N VAL A 128 14.82 -6.55 -13.72
CA VAL A 128 13.61 -6.24 -14.49
C VAL A 128 13.79 -6.68 -15.92
N HIS A 129 12.76 -7.32 -16.42
CA HIS A 129 12.69 -7.79 -17.80
C HIS A 129 11.43 -7.28 -18.49
N THR A 130 11.49 -7.13 -19.80
CA THR A 130 10.33 -6.87 -20.66
C THR A 130 10.20 -7.94 -21.70
N PHE A 131 8.98 -8.30 -22.03
CA PHE A 131 8.62 -9.27 -23.06
C PHE A 131 7.75 -8.60 -24.11
N ASP A 132 8.20 -8.58 -25.35
CA ASP A 132 7.42 -8.12 -26.49
C ASP A 132 6.49 -9.24 -26.96
N ILE A 133 5.18 -9.03 -26.82
CA ILE A 133 4.16 -10.05 -27.05
C ILE A 133 4.07 -10.48 -28.52
N LYS A 134 4.37 -9.57 -29.44
CA LYS A 134 4.33 -9.85 -30.87
C LYS A 134 5.57 -10.60 -31.33
N SER A 135 6.75 -10.10 -31.02
CA SER A 135 8.02 -10.71 -31.44
C SER A 135 8.47 -11.86 -30.55
N LYS A 136 7.87 -12.01 -29.35
CA LYS A 136 8.25 -12.99 -28.31
C LYS A 136 9.70 -12.83 -27.82
N VAL A 137 10.24 -11.62 -27.86
CA VAL A 137 11.59 -11.31 -27.41
C VAL A 137 11.56 -10.77 -25.99
N THR A 138 12.35 -11.40 -25.11
CA THR A 138 12.61 -10.91 -23.75
C THR A 138 13.88 -10.07 -23.72
N ARG A 139 13.84 -8.96 -22.99
CA ARG A 139 14.99 -8.06 -22.77
C ARG A 139 15.15 -7.77 -21.28
N LYS A 140 16.38 -7.78 -20.79
CA LYS A 140 16.72 -7.32 -19.45
C LYS A 140 16.97 -5.81 -19.49
N MET A 141 16.44 -5.07 -18.52
CA MET A 141 16.65 -3.63 -18.39
C MET A 141 18.05 -3.32 -17.85
N ASP A 142 18.71 -2.30 -18.41
CA ASP A 142 20.05 -1.86 -18.04
C ASP A 142 20.00 -0.92 -16.83
N LEU A 143 19.60 -1.44 -15.68
CA LEU A 143 19.53 -0.70 -14.43
C LEU A 143 20.90 -0.65 -13.74
N PRO A 144 21.40 0.54 -13.37
CA PRO A 144 22.66 0.69 -12.64
C PRO A 144 22.46 0.42 -11.14
N LEU A 145 22.15 -0.83 -10.78
CA LEU A 145 21.89 -1.24 -9.40
C LEU A 145 23.12 -1.86 -8.73
N ASP A 146 23.28 -1.59 -7.44
CA ASP A 146 24.15 -2.37 -6.58
C ASP A 146 23.58 -3.79 -6.45
N ALA A 147 24.49 -4.77 -6.21
CA ALA A 147 24.12 -6.20 -6.24
C ALA A 147 23.04 -6.64 -5.25
N ASP A 148 22.83 -5.86 -4.20
CA ASP A 148 21.87 -6.11 -3.11
C ASP A 148 20.78 -5.04 -3.00
N SER A 149 20.58 -4.25 -4.07
CA SER A 149 19.48 -3.29 -4.19
C SER A 149 18.12 -4.00 -4.27
N TYR A 150 17.06 -3.29 -3.85
CA TYR A 150 15.69 -3.73 -3.99
C TYR A 150 15.00 -3.05 -5.17
N ILE A 151 13.99 -3.75 -5.74
CA ILE A 151 13.06 -3.21 -6.75
C ILE A 151 11.64 -3.38 -6.19
N PRO A 152 11.18 -2.51 -5.25
CA PRO A 152 9.90 -2.68 -4.59
C PRO A 152 8.69 -2.55 -5.53
N ARG A 153 8.81 -1.83 -6.66
CA ARG A 153 7.70 -1.66 -7.62
C ARG A 153 8.21 -1.50 -9.04
N ILE A 154 7.39 -1.97 -9.97
CA ILE A 154 7.43 -1.59 -11.38
C ILE A 154 6.01 -1.21 -11.82
N LYS A 155 5.89 -0.28 -12.76
CA LYS A 155 4.60 0.12 -13.31
C LYS A 155 4.80 0.76 -14.69
N PHE A 156 4.04 0.34 -15.68
CA PHE A 156 3.97 1.10 -16.92
C PHE A 156 3.27 2.44 -16.68
N THR A 157 3.77 3.49 -17.32
CA THR A 157 3.07 4.78 -17.37
C THR A 157 2.05 4.76 -18.52
N ASP A 158 1.33 5.86 -18.74
CA ASP A 158 0.46 6.01 -19.91
C ASP A 158 1.24 6.08 -21.24
N ASP A 159 2.55 6.31 -21.19
CA ASP A 159 3.47 6.20 -22.33
C ASP A 159 3.99 4.74 -22.40
N GLU A 160 3.64 4.03 -23.45
CA GLU A 160 4.08 2.64 -23.70
C GLU A 160 5.60 2.48 -23.81
N ASN A 161 6.34 3.58 -23.98
CA ASN A 161 7.81 3.60 -24.01
C ASN A 161 8.45 3.94 -22.65
N ALA A 162 7.65 4.10 -21.59
CA ALA A 162 8.12 4.45 -20.26
C ALA A 162 7.63 3.46 -19.22
N LEU A 163 8.49 2.53 -18.84
CA LEU A 163 8.33 1.66 -17.68
C LEU A 163 8.96 2.34 -16.46
N ALA A 164 8.16 2.71 -15.48
CA ALA A 164 8.64 3.20 -14.20
C ALA A 164 9.17 2.04 -13.35
N ILE A 165 10.41 2.19 -12.87
CA ILE A 165 11.06 1.21 -12.00
C ILE A 165 11.51 1.95 -10.74
N MET A 166 10.97 1.54 -9.59
CA MET A 166 11.29 2.05 -8.27
C MET A 166 12.36 1.18 -7.65
N THR A 167 13.42 1.78 -7.13
CA THR A 167 14.54 1.04 -6.54
C THR A 167 14.93 1.62 -5.18
N LEU A 168 15.43 0.76 -4.30
CA LEU A 168 16.02 1.15 -3.02
C LEU A 168 17.40 0.52 -2.89
N ASN A 169 18.33 1.23 -2.26
CA ASN A 169 19.57 0.61 -1.83
C ASN A 169 19.33 -0.33 -0.62
N ARG A 170 20.32 -1.16 -0.26
CA ARG A 170 20.19 -2.12 0.85
C ARG A 170 19.82 -1.46 2.19
N HIS A 171 20.31 -0.27 2.48
CA HIS A 171 19.99 0.47 3.69
C HIS A 171 18.62 1.17 3.64
N GLN A 172 17.92 1.11 2.51
CA GLN A 172 16.59 1.69 2.28
C GLN A 172 16.54 3.21 2.58
N ASN A 173 17.66 3.89 2.50
CA ASN A 173 17.78 5.34 2.72
C ASN A 173 18.01 6.14 1.43
N ARG A 174 18.06 5.46 0.28
CA ARG A 174 18.11 6.06 -1.06
C ARG A 174 17.07 5.39 -1.96
N PHE A 175 16.12 6.18 -2.41
CA PHE A 175 15.12 5.82 -3.40
C PHE A 175 15.46 6.43 -4.75
N ASP A 176 15.45 5.63 -5.80
CA ASP A 176 15.60 6.08 -7.17
C ASP A 176 14.40 5.64 -8.02
N LEU A 177 13.79 6.58 -8.75
CA LEU A 177 12.81 6.32 -9.78
C LEU A 177 13.49 6.38 -11.14
N TYR A 178 13.46 5.28 -11.88
CA TYR A 178 13.92 5.22 -13.26
C TYR A 178 12.74 5.13 -14.23
N PHE A 179 12.86 5.78 -15.39
CA PHE A 179 12.05 5.44 -16.56
C PHE A 179 12.91 4.63 -17.52
N ALA A 180 12.44 3.42 -17.83
CA ALA A 180 13.10 2.49 -18.72
C ALA A 180 12.32 2.38 -20.03
N ASN A 181 13.02 2.44 -21.17
CA ASN A 181 12.40 2.13 -22.45
C ASN A 181 12.36 0.60 -22.63
N PRO A 182 11.17 -0.02 -22.74
CA PRO A 182 11.01 -1.47 -22.73
C PRO A 182 11.62 -2.16 -23.96
N ARG A 183 11.93 -1.41 -25.04
CA ARG A 183 12.48 -1.96 -26.28
C ARG A 183 13.98 -1.72 -26.42
N SER A 184 14.49 -0.54 -26.01
CA SER A 184 15.93 -0.23 -26.08
C SER A 184 16.70 -0.62 -24.81
N THR A 185 16.03 -0.99 -23.72
CA THR A 185 16.55 -1.33 -22.38
C THR A 185 17.14 -0.16 -21.58
N LEU A 186 17.30 1.01 -22.20
CA LEU A 186 17.90 2.18 -21.59
C LEU A 186 17.06 2.68 -20.43
N CYS A 187 17.70 2.93 -19.29
CA CYS A 187 17.10 3.44 -18.08
C CYS A 187 17.62 4.84 -17.77
N LYS A 188 16.70 5.77 -17.54
CA LYS A 188 16.99 7.16 -17.16
C LYS A 188 16.55 7.41 -15.73
N LEU A 189 17.44 7.92 -14.88
CA LEU A 189 17.09 8.38 -13.54
C LEU A 189 16.21 9.63 -13.65
N MET A 190 15.04 9.59 -13.02
CA MET A 190 14.05 10.66 -13.01
C MET A 190 14.02 11.40 -11.68
N VAL A 191 14.04 10.68 -10.58
CA VAL A 191 14.02 11.23 -9.23
C VAL A 191 14.97 10.42 -8.36
N ARG A 192 15.74 11.11 -7.53
CA ARG A 192 16.46 10.53 -6.40
C ARG A 192 15.95 11.20 -5.13
N ASP A 193 15.65 10.40 -4.13
CA ASP A 193 15.32 10.84 -2.78
C ASP A 193 16.23 10.14 -1.77
N GLU A 194 16.75 10.89 -0.81
CA GLU A 194 17.68 10.38 0.20
C GLU A 194 17.23 10.85 1.58
N ALA A 195 17.30 9.95 2.56
CA ALA A 195 16.96 10.22 3.95
C ALA A 195 18.08 9.81 4.90
N PRO A 196 18.23 10.48 6.05
CA PRO A 196 19.25 10.09 7.05
C PRO A 196 18.99 8.69 7.64
N GLN A 197 17.72 8.27 7.73
CA GLN A 197 17.31 6.97 8.29
C GLN A 197 16.90 6.02 7.18
N TYR A 198 15.65 6.10 6.72
CA TYR A 198 15.10 5.27 5.66
C TYR A 198 13.95 5.99 4.94
N ILE A 199 13.65 5.55 3.72
CA ILE A 199 12.57 6.05 2.88
C ILE A 199 11.29 5.30 3.24
N LYS A 200 10.19 6.01 3.45
CA LYS A 200 8.87 5.42 3.68
C LYS A 200 8.30 4.76 2.42
N GLU A 201 7.44 3.77 2.64
CA GLU A 201 6.79 3.03 1.56
C GLU A 201 5.99 3.92 0.60
N GLU A 202 5.32 4.94 1.08
CA GLU A 202 4.50 5.85 0.28
C GLU A 202 5.29 6.53 -0.84
N ALA A 203 6.60 6.73 -0.66
CA ALA A 203 7.47 7.34 -1.66
C ALA A 203 7.58 6.52 -2.95
N TYR A 204 7.52 5.18 -2.86
CA TYR A 204 7.62 4.29 -4.02
C TYR A 204 6.32 3.56 -4.36
N SER A 205 5.32 3.52 -3.46
CA SER A 205 4.03 2.86 -3.70
C SER A 205 2.98 3.79 -4.28
N ASN A 206 3.04 5.11 -3.95
CA ASN A 206 1.98 6.06 -4.25
C ASN A 206 2.37 7.07 -5.35
N ILE A 207 3.18 6.66 -6.33
CA ILE A 207 3.49 7.50 -7.49
C ILE A 207 2.33 7.43 -8.48
N VAL A 208 1.80 8.61 -8.85
CA VAL A 208 0.73 8.72 -9.84
C VAL A 208 1.27 9.40 -11.10
N PHE A 209 1.14 8.69 -12.23
CA PHE A 209 1.59 9.16 -13.53
C PHE A 209 0.45 9.82 -14.29
N TYR A 210 0.79 10.87 -15.02
CA TYR A 210 -0.06 11.62 -15.95
C TYR A 210 0.69 11.78 -17.27
N PRO A 211 0.05 12.12 -18.40
CA PRO A 211 0.71 12.15 -19.72
C PRO A 211 1.98 13.01 -19.80
N LYS A 212 2.05 14.10 -19.03
CA LYS A 212 3.20 15.04 -19.05
C LYS A 212 3.89 15.23 -17.70
N ASN A 213 3.35 14.65 -16.65
CA ASN A 213 3.78 14.86 -15.28
C ASN A 213 3.64 13.59 -14.44
N PHE A 214 4.22 13.60 -13.26
CA PHE A 214 3.91 12.64 -12.21
C PHE A 214 4.01 13.30 -10.83
N VAL A 215 3.28 12.75 -9.87
CA VAL A 215 3.27 13.20 -8.48
C VAL A 215 3.93 12.15 -7.62
N VAL A 216 4.86 12.60 -6.77
CA VAL A 216 5.61 11.76 -5.81
C VAL A 216 5.32 12.27 -4.41
N MET A 217 5.24 11.37 -3.44
CA MET A 217 5.26 11.67 -2.02
C MET A 217 6.69 11.57 -1.50
N SER A 218 7.12 12.52 -0.65
CA SER A 218 8.47 12.55 -0.10
C SER A 218 8.54 13.30 1.22
N GLU A 219 9.40 12.83 2.15
CA GLU A 219 9.70 13.46 3.44
C GLU A 219 10.93 14.38 3.40
N LYS A 220 11.44 14.73 2.24
CA LYS A 220 12.70 15.49 2.07
C LYS A 220 12.74 16.88 2.72
N ASP A 221 11.59 17.43 3.13
CA ASP A 221 11.51 18.68 3.92
C ASP A 221 11.05 18.46 5.37
N GLY A 222 11.09 17.20 5.86
CA GLY A 222 10.82 16.82 7.24
C GLY A 222 9.44 16.21 7.49
N TYR A 223 8.50 16.36 6.55
CA TYR A 223 7.16 15.74 6.57
C TYR A 223 6.82 15.17 5.20
N ASN A 224 5.90 14.19 5.17
CA ASN A 224 5.46 13.61 3.91
C ASN A 224 4.58 14.59 3.12
N HIS A 225 5.10 15.06 1.98
CA HIS A 225 4.45 16.05 1.12
C HIS A 225 4.42 15.62 -0.35
N LEU A 226 3.56 16.28 -1.13
CA LEU A 226 3.38 16.06 -2.56
C LEU A 226 4.33 16.95 -3.37
N TYR A 227 4.97 16.34 -4.37
CA TYR A 227 5.86 17.00 -5.33
C TYR A 227 5.45 16.67 -6.75
N LEU A 228 5.31 17.68 -7.59
CA LEU A 228 5.01 17.55 -9.02
C LEU A 228 6.29 17.59 -9.84
N TYR A 229 6.48 16.59 -10.68
CA TYR A 229 7.56 16.48 -11.64
C TYR A 229 7.03 16.45 -13.07
N THR A 230 7.82 16.93 -14.04
CA THR A 230 7.55 16.65 -15.45
C THR A 230 7.88 15.20 -15.80
N SER A 231 7.30 14.66 -16.88
CA SER A 231 7.69 13.35 -17.44
C SER A 231 9.19 13.28 -17.85
N GLY A 232 9.89 14.41 -17.92
CA GLY A 232 11.33 14.49 -18.12
C GLY A 232 12.18 14.37 -16.84
N GLY A 233 11.56 14.34 -15.64
CA GLY A 233 12.22 14.23 -14.33
C GLY A 233 12.58 15.57 -13.69
N ASN A 234 12.11 16.71 -14.22
CA ASN A 234 12.35 18.01 -13.62
C ASN A 234 11.28 18.33 -12.57
N LEU A 235 11.70 18.75 -11.37
CA LEU A 235 10.79 19.21 -10.34
C LEU A 235 10.09 20.50 -10.82
N VAL A 236 8.75 20.46 -10.87
CA VAL A 236 7.91 21.63 -11.20
C VAL A 236 7.65 22.44 -9.95
N LYS A 237 7.15 21.80 -8.89
CA LYS A 237 6.86 22.45 -7.60
C LYS A 237 6.62 21.43 -6.47
N GLN A 238 6.82 21.88 -5.25
CA GLN A 238 6.22 21.27 -4.06
C GLN A 238 4.76 21.72 -3.96
N ILE A 239 3.82 20.76 -3.90
CA ILE A 239 2.37 21.02 -3.92
C ILE A 239 1.86 21.35 -2.51
N THR A 240 2.32 20.60 -1.50
CA THR A 240 1.92 20.78 -0.10
C THR A 240 3.14 21.09 0.76
N LYS A 241 2.95 21.88 1.83
CA LYS A 241 4.00 22.28 2.75
C LYS A 241 3.42 22.59 4.14
N GLY A 242 4.19 22.31 5.20
CA GLY A 242 3.83 22.61 6.58
C GLY A 242 4.21 21.49 7.55
N ASN A 243 3.89 21.69 8.84
CA ASN A 243 4.17 20.71 9.90
C ASN A 243 3.03 19.68 10.00
N PHE A 244 2.82 18.92 8.94
CA PHE A 244 1.81 17.88 8.83
C PHE A 244 2.21 16.88 7.74
N GLU A 245 1.63 15.71 7.76
CA GLU A 245 1.82 14.69 6.72
C GLU A 245 0.63 14.64 5.78
N VAL A 246 0.89 14.51 4.50
CA VAL A 246 -0.06 13.98 3.53
C VAL A 246 -0.12 12.46 3.75
N LYS A 247 -1.33 11.95 3.96
CA LYS A 247 -1.57 10.51 4.18
C LYS A 247 -1.88 9.76 2.88
N ASP A 248 -2.54 10.45 1.94
CA ASP A 248 -2.85 9.88 0.63
C ASP A 248 -3.01 11.00 -0.42
N PHE A 249 -2.59 10.72 -1.64
CA PHE A 249 -2.82 11.57 -2.81
C PHE A 249 -4.04 11.05 -3.58
N LEU A 250 -5.12 11.83 -3.58
CA LEU A 250 -6.41 11.43 -4.14
C LEU A 250 -6.57 11.72 -5.63
N GLY A 251 -5.73 12.62 -6.18
CA GLY A 251 -5.70 12.94 -7.60
C GLY A 251 -5.50 14.42 -7.93
N TRP A 252 -5.33 14.67 -9.20
CA TRP A 252 -5.12 16.00 -9.77
C TRP A 252 -6.13 16.26 -10.89
N ASP A 253 -6.92 17.31 -10.75
CA ASP A 253 -7.70 17.88 -11.83
C ASP A 253 -6.80 18.81 -12.64
N GLU A 254 -6.27 18.30 -13.75
CA GLU A 254 -5.37 19.07 -14.64
C GLU A 254 -6.05 20.30 -15.25
N ALA A 255 -7.37 20.22 -15.54
CA ALA A 255 -8.10 21.33 -16.16
C ALA A 255 -8.19 22.56 -15.27
N THR A 256 -8.37 22.35 -13.96
CA THR A 256 -8.43 23.43 -12.96
C THR A 256 -7.12 23.59 -12.19
N ASN A 257 -6.12 22.75 -12.48
CA ASN A 257 -4.86 22.65 -11.76
C ASN A 257 -5.04 22.54 -10.24
N THR A 258 -5.97 21.65 -9.82
CA THR A 258 -6.33 21.44 -8.42
C THR A 258 -5.96 20.03 -7.97
N PHE A 259 -5.21 19.91 -6.86
CA PHE A 259 -4.75 18.67 -6.27
C PHE A 259 -5.60 18.35 -5.05
N TYR A 260 -5.98 17.07 -4.88
CA TYR A 260 -6.78 16.57 -3.77
C TYR A 260 -5.97 15.56 -2.97
N PHE A 261 -6.05 15.64 -1.63
CA PHE A 261 -5.26 14.78 -0.75
C PHE A 261 -5.89 14.63 0.63
N GLU A 262 -5.51 13.57 1.32
CA GLU A 262 -5.77 13.36 2.74
C GLU A 262 -4.58 13.80 3.57
N SER A 263 -4.84 14.38 4.75
CA SER A 263 -3.78 14.90 5.62
C SER A 263 -4.20 14.86 7.08
N ASN A 264 -3.20 14.74 7.97
CA ASN A 264 -3.36 14.86 9.42
C ASN A 264 -3.18 16.30 9.91
N GLU A 265 -3.24 17.30 9.03
CA GLU A 265 -3.14 18.70 9.42
C GLU A 265 -4.21 19.07 10.47
N GLY A 266 -3.78 19.68 11.55
CA GLY A 266 -4.63 20.07 12.68
C GLY A 266 -4.70 19.07 13.83
N SER A 267 -4.44 17.77 13.59
CA SER A 267 -4.33 16.77 14.67
C SER A 267 -3.66 15.48 14.17
N PRO A 268 -2.67 14.95 14.87
CA PRO A 268 -2.06 13.67 14.53
C PRO A 268 -3.03 12.48 14.64
N LEU A 269 -4.15 12.65 15.34
CA LEU A 269 -5.17 11.62 15.57
C LEU A 269 -6.24 11.57 14.48
N ARG A 270 -6.27 12.53 13.57
CA ARG A 270 -7.36 12.72 12.61
C ARG A 270 -6.84 12.81 11.19
N THR A 271 -7.68 12.43 10.25
CA THR A 271 -7.40 12.60 8.82
C THR A 271 -8.53 13.38 8.18
N ALA A 272 -8.20 14.43 7.46
CA ALA A 272 -9.15 15.30 6.77
C ALA A 272 -8.84 15.36 5.27
N ILE A 273 -9.86 15.67 4.45
CA ILE A 273 -9.76 15.81 3.02
C ILE A 273 -9.50 17.28 2.68
N TYR A 274 -8.51 17.51 1.85
CA TYR A 274 -8.10 18.85 1.40
C TYR A 274 -8.00 18.93 -0.11
N LYS A 275 -8.08 20.15 -0.61
CA LYS A 275 -7.60 20.50 -1.95
C LYS A 275 -6.65 21.69 -1.90
N VAL A 276 -5.75 21.76 -2.88
CA VAL A 276 -4.89 22.92 -3.13
C VAL A 276 -4.96 23.28 -4.59
N ASP A 277 -5.24 24.54 -4.90
CA ASP A 277 -5.30 25.04 -6.27
C ASP A 277 -3.91 25.36 -6.86
N GLY A 278 -3.87 25.65 -8.14
CA GLY A 278 -2.63 26.00 -8.85
C GLY A 278 -1.89 27.22 -8.28
N LYS A 279 -2.57 28.10 -7.53
CA LYS A 279 -2.02 29.26 -6.85
C LYS A 279 -1.53 28.97 -5.44
N GLY A 280 -1.71 27.72 -4.96
CA GLY A 280 -1.30 27.28 -3.62
C GLY A 280 -2.35 27.55 -2.52
N LYS A 281 -3.57 27.98 -2.87
CA LYS A 281 -4.65 28.15 -1.89
C LYS A 281 -5.18 26.77 -1.47
N LYS A 282 -4.93 26.42 -0.22
CA LYS A 282 -5.43 25.20 0.42
C LYS A 282 -6.83 25.39 0.99
N THR A 283 -7.70 24.40 0.84
CA THR A 283 -9.08 24.40 1.37
C THR A 283 -9.38 23.03 1.97
N LYS A 284 -9.86 22.99 3.22
CA LYS A 284 -10.37 21.77 3.86
C LYS A 284 -11.78 21.48 3.33
N LEU A 285 -12.02 20.27 2.85
CA LEU A 285 -13.31 19.82 2.30
C LEU A 285 -14.17 19.11 3.34
N SER A 286 -13.55 18.31 4.21
CA SER A 286 -14.23 17.59 5.29
C SER A 286 -14.63 18.54 6.43
N LYS A 287 -15.84 18.39 6.96
CA LYS A 287 -16.42 19.31 7.97
C LYS A 287 -16.34 18.78 9.39
N GLN A 288 -16.59 17.48 9.57
CA GLN A 288 -16.61 16.82 10.87
C GLN A 288 -15.19 16.56 11.37
N GLU A 289 -15.02 16.49 12.69
CA GLU A 289 -13.80 16.02 13.32
C GLU A 289 -13.81 14.49 13.42
N GLY A 290 -12.69 13.86 13.07
CA GLY A 290 -12.52 12.41 13.04
C GLY A 290 -11.63 11.99 11.87
N THR A 291 -11.82 10.78 11.38
CA THR A 291 -11.10 10.22 10.27
C THR A 291 -11.99 10.20 9.02
N HIS A 292 -11.50 10.81 7.97
CA HIS A 292 -12.09 10.80 6.64
C HIS A 292 -11.21 10.03 5.67
N LYS A 293 -11.85 9.29 4.75
CA LYS A 293 -11.20 8.66 3.61
C LYS A 293 -12.04 8.92 2.37
N ALA A 294 -11.40 9.35 1.27
CA ALA A 294 -12.09 9.72 0.05
C ALA A 294 -11.65 8.89 -1.14
N ILE A 295 -12.61 8.62 -2.03
CA ILE A 295 -12.36 8.05 -3.36
C ILE A 295 -13.00 8.99 -4.38
N PHE A 296 -12.17 9.60 -5.22
CA PHE A 296 -12.61 10.51 -6.26
C PHE A 296 -13.03 9.78 -7.54
N SER A 297 -13.98 10.37 -8.24
CA SER A 297 -14.31 9.98 -9.63
C SER A 297 -13.15 10.34 -10.57
N ASN A 298 -12.99 9.62 -11.69
CA ASN A 298 -11.91 9.86 -12.66
C ASN A 298 -11.85 11.30 -13.19
N ASN A 299 -13.00 12.00 -13.24
CA ASN A 299 -13.07 13.39 -13.67
C ASN A 299 -12.91 14.39 -12.53
N MET A 300 -12.56 13.97 -11.33
CA MET A 300 -12.33 14.77 -10.12
C MET A 300 -13.49 15.70 -9.71
N LYS A 301 -14.73 15.42 -10.17
CA LYS A 301 -15.92 16.24 -9.87
C LYS A 301 -16.67 15.83 -8.64
N TYR A 302 -16.58 14.55 -8.27
CA TYR A 302 -17.30 13.94 -7.15
C TYR A 302 -16.37 13.04 -6.36
N TYR A 303 -16.67 12.85 -5.08
CA TYR A 303 -16.01 11.83 -4.28
C TYR A 303 -16.97 11.17 -3.29
N ILE A 304 -16.69 9.91 -3.00
CA ILE A 304 -17.30 9.18 -1.88
C ILE A 304 -16.41 9.42 -0.67
N ASN A 305 -17.00 9.94 0.41
CA ASN A 305 -16.33 10.15 1.68
C ASN A 305 -16.80 9.11 2.69
N THR A 306 -15.88 8.41 3.31
CA THR A 306 -16.13 7.54 4.46
C THR A 306 -15.63 8.26 5.71
N TYR A 307 -16.55 8.68 6.56
CA TYR A 307 -16.27 9.38 7.81
C TYR A 307 -16.56 8.50 9.03
N SER A 308 -15.69 8.55 10.02
CA SER A 308 -15.97 8.03 11.37
C SER A 308 -15.18 8.80 12.43
N ASN A 309 -15.57 8.64 13.68
CA ASN A 309 -14.74 9.00 14.82
C ASN A 309 -14.73 7.85 15.85
N ILE A 310 -14.03 8.01 16.95
CA ILE A 310 -13.79 6.93 17.91
C ILE A 310 -15.09 6.31 18.47
N ASN A 311 -16.21 7.07 18.50
CA ASN A 311 -17.52 6.65 19.02
C ASN A 311 -18.63 6.67 17.95
N THR A 312 -18.32 7.03 16.70
CA THR A 312 -19.29 7.12 15.61
C THR A 312 -18.95 6.09 14.52
N PRO A 313 -19.84 5.12 14.25
CA PRO A 313 -19.70 4.20 13.14
C PRO A 313 -19.53 4.92 11.79
N PRO A 314 -18.95 4.26 10.77
CA PRO A 314 -18.73 4.87 9.47
C PRO A 314 -20.01 5.42 8.86
N VAL A 315 -19.96 6.65 8.35
CA VAL A 315 -20.99 7.28 7.53
C VAL A 315 -20.40 7.49 6.15
N ILE A 316 -21.11 7.06 5.12
CA ILE A 316 -20.64 7.15 3.73
C ILE A 316 -21.51 8.13 2.98
N THR A 317 -20.88 9.16 2.39
CA THR A 317 -21.58 10.23 1.67
C THR A 317 -21.00 10.43 0.28
N LEU A 318 -21.84 10.84 -0.66
CA LEU A 318 -21.44 11.38 -1.96
C LEU A 318 -21.30 12.90 -1.85
N ASN A 319 -20.18 13.43 -2.30
CA ASN A 319 -19.86 14.86 -2.22
C ASN A 319 -19.41 15.40 -3.58
N ASP A 320 -19.61 16.69 -3.82
CA ASP A 320 -18.93 17.38 -4.90
C ASP A 320 -17.49 17.74 -4.52
N ASN A 321 -16.68 18.14 -5.48
CA ASN A 321 -15.27 18.50 -5.28
C ASN A 321 -15.04 19.82 -4.52
N ASN A 322 -16.10 20.47 -4.02
CA ASN A 322 -16.06 21.60 -3.11
C ASN A 322 -16.42 21.20 -1.67
N GLY A 323 -16.68 19.93 -1.42
CA GLY A 323 -17.04 19.40 -0.09
C GLY A 323 -18.52 19.57 0.27
N LYS A 324 -19.39 19.87 -0.71
CA LYS A 324 -20.84 19.87 -0.50
C LYS A 324 -21.35 18.43 -0.59
N GLU A 325 -21.97 17.97 0.50
CA GLU A 325 -22.69 16.69 0.51
C GLU A 325 -23.88 16.75 -0.44
N LEU A 326 -23.98 15.75 -1.31
CA LEU A 326 -25.06 15.57 -2.29
C LEU A 326 -26.03 14.49 -1.85
N ALA A 327 -25.53 13.43 -1.22
CA ALA A 327 -26.34 12.34 -0.68
C ALA A 327 -25.61 11.60 0.43
N THR A 328 -26.35 11.11 1.41
CA THR A 328 -25.88 10.09 2.35
C THR A 328 -26.17 8.71 1.75
N LEU A 329 -25.13 7.93 1.50
CA LEU A 329 -25.23 6.58 0.94
C LEU A 329 -25.45 5.52 2.02
N VAL A 330 -24.73 5.66 3.16
CA VAL A 330 -24.85 4.77 4.32
C VAL A 330 -24.76 5.62 5.58
N ASP A 331 -25.79 5.60 6.43
CA ASP A 331 -25.84 6.34 7.69
C ASP A 331 -25.52 5.49 8.93
N ASN A 332 -25.57 4.16 8.80
CA ASN A 332 -25.37 3.18 9.86
C ASN A 332 -26.23 3.41 11.12
N ASN A 333 -27.43 4.03 10.97
CA ASN A 333 -28.34 4.29 12.08
C ASN A 333 -28.75 3.01 12.81
N THR A 334 -28.99 1.92 12.08
CA THR A 334 -29.30 0.61 12.67
C THR A 334 -28.17 0.14 13.60
N LEU A 335 -26.92 0.23 13.16
CA LEU A 335 -25.75 -0.12 13.99
C LEU A 335 -25.66 0.80 15.21
N LYS A 336 -25.85 2.10 15.05
CA LYS A 336 -25.85 3.07 16.18
C LYS A 336 -26.90 2.70 17.22
N HIS A 337 -28.10 2.34 16.81
CA HIS A 337 -29.16 1.88 17.71
C HIS A 337 -28.83 0.57 18.41
N GLN A 338 -28.22 -0.39 17.71
CA GLN A 338 -27.79 -1.64 18.33
C GLN A 338 -26.71 -1.40 19.40
N VAL A 339 -25.68 -0.62 19.07
CA VAL A 339 -24.59 -0.27 20.00
C VAL A 339 -25.13 0.46 21.24
N SER A 340 -26.05 1.43 21.07
CA SER A 340 -26.63 2.16 22.19
C SER A 340 -27.44 1.26 23.15
N ARG A 341 -28.08 0.18 22.61
CA ARG A 341 -28.82 -0.79 23.44
C ARG A 341 -27.90 -1.72 24.24
N LEU A 342 -26.67 -1.93 23.80
CA LEU A 342 -25.70 -2.79 24.48
C LEU A 342 -25.04 -2.09 25.67
N ASN A 343 -25.36 -0.82 25.93
CA ASN A 343 -24.70 0.00 26.95
C ASN A 343 -23.18 -0.14 26.94
N MET A 344 -22.63 -0.16 25.72
CA MET A 344 -21.19 -0.32 25.51
C MET A 344 -20.43 0.87 26.08
N PRO A 345 -19.30 0.63 26.77
CA PRO A 345 -18.43 1.72 27.21
C PRO A 345 -17.92 2.53 26.01
N SER A 346 -17.84 3.85 26.18
CA SER A 346 -17.25 4.74 25.18
C SER A 346 -15.71 4.80 25.32
N LYS A 347 -15.02 5.07 24.22
CA LYS A 347 -13.59 5.39 24.23
C LYS A 347 -13.40 6.88 24.43
N GLU A 348 -12.40 7.24 25.23
CA GLU A 348 -11.97 8.61 25.48
C GLU A 348 -10.54 8.79 24.99
N LEU A 349 -10.28 9.81 24.17
CA LEU A 349 -8.93 10.20 23.78
C LEU A 349 -8.31 11.07 24.88
N PHE A 350 -7.02 10.89 25.15
CA PHE A 350 -6.26 11.69 26.09
C PHE A 350 -4.82 11.87 25.63
N SER A 351 -4.13 12.86 26.21
CA SER A 351 -2.70 13.06 26.02
C SER A 351 -2.00 13.01 27.37
N PHE A 352 -0.75 12.59 27.38
CA PHE A 352 0.13 12.59 28.55
C PHE A 352 1.57 12.87 28.14
N LYS A 353 2.37 13.32 29.10
CA LYS A 353 3.81 13.53 28.86
C LYS A 353 4.62 12.42 29.50
N THR A 354 5.60 11.95 28.75
CA THR A 354 6.64 11.03 29.25
C THR A 354 7.59 11.75 30.21
N ASN A 355 8.44 10.99 30.92
CA ASN A 355 9.40 11.57 31.85
C ASN A 355 10.43 12.49 31.19
N ASP A 356 10.72 12.29 29.92
CA ASP A 356 11.59 13.12 29.07
C ASP A 356 10.83 14.26 28.37
N GLY A 357 9.55 14.44 28.69
CA GLY A 357 8.73 15.58 28.24
C GLY A 357 8.06 15.41 26.88
N VAL A 358 8.18 14.25 26.23
CA VAL A 358 7.49 13.96 24.97
C VAL A 358 5.97 13.81 25.22
N GLU A 359 5.16 14.52 24.44
CA GLU A 359 3.71 14.36 24.48
C GLU A 359 3.26 13.17 23.64
N LEU A 360 2.57 12.22 24.27
CA LEU A 360 1.98 11.06 23.63
C LEU A 360 0.46 11.09 23.74
N ASN A 361 -0.19 10.48 22.76
CA ASN A 361 -1.64 10.31 22.72
C ASN A 361 -2.03 8.88 23.12
N GLY A 362 -3.18 8.76 23.76
CA GLY A 362 -3.77 7.48 24.14
C GLY A 362 -5.29 7.50 23.97
N TRP A 363 -5.86 6.34 24.03
CA TRP A 363 -7.29 6.17 24.29
C TRP A 363 -7.51 5.27 25.49
N ILE A 364 -8.61 5.46 26.19
CA ILE A 364 -9.02 4.63 27.32
C ILE A 364 -10.50 4.26 27.17
N MET A 365 -10.84 3.05 27.54
CA MET A 365 -12.21 2.60 27.72
C MET A 365 -12.42 2.18 29.17
N LYS A 366 -13.36 2.84 29.83
CA LYS A 366 -13.73 2.58 31.22
C LYS A 366 -15.04 1.80 31.27
N PRO A 367 -15.29 0.98 32.32
CA PRO A 367 -16.61 0.41 32.58
C PRO A 367 -17.74 1.44 32.51
N ALA A 368 -18.92 1.07 31.97
CA ALA A 368 -20.05 1.98 31.88
C ALA A 368 -20.50 2.58 33.26
N ASN A 369 -20.24 1.84 34.33
CA ASN A 369 -20.50 2.24 35.73
C ASN A 369 -19.21 2.59 36.46
N PHE A 370 -18.21 3.14 35.80
CA PHE A 370 -16.91 3.48 36.37
C PHE A 370 -17.03 4.36 37.60
N ASN A 371 -16.39 3.95 38.70
CA ASN A 371 -16.32 4.68 39.94
C ASN A 371 -14.87 5.09 40.25
N PRO A 372 -14.50 6.37 40.24
CA PRO A 372 -13.11 6.82 40.43
C PRO A 372 -12.53 6.48 41.80
N ASN A 373 -13.38 6.10 42.78
CA ASN A 373 -12.95 5.71 44.13
C ASN A 373 -12.63 4.19 44.23
N LYS A 374 -12.81 3.43 43.17
CA LYS A 374 -12.48 2.00 43.09
C LYS A 374 -11.20 1.78 42.29
N LYS A 375 -10.50 0.70 42.56
CA LYS A 375 -9.38 0.21 41.74
C LYS A 375 -9.92 -0.82 40.77
N TYR A 376 -9.42 -0.74 39.56
CA TYR A 376 -9.75 -1.66 38.43
C TYR A 376 -8.48 -2.30 37.88
N PRO A 377 -8.54 -3.55 37.41
CA PRO A 377 -7.50 -4.10 36.58
C PRO A 377 -7.34 -3.25 35.31
N VAL A 378 -6.11 -3.14 34.80
CA VAL A 378 -5.81 -2.39 33.57
C VAL A 378 -5.19 -3.33 32.57
N ILE A 379 -5.77 -3.38 31.36
CA ILE A 379 -5.15 -4.00 30.18
C ILE A 379 -4.57 -2.89 29.34
N MET A 380 -3.26 -2.92 29.16
CA MET A 380 -2.56 -1.98 28.29
C MET A 380 -2.26 -2.64 26.97
N HIS A 381 -2.61 -1.98 25.86
CA HIS A 381 -2.24 -2.36 24.51
C HIS A 381 -1.39 -1.27 23.91
N GLN A 382 -0.29 -1.69 23.28
CA GLN A 382 0.55 -0.78 22.49
C GLN A 382 1.26 -1.56 21.38
N TYR A 383 1.54 -0.87 20.28
CA TYR A 383 2.43 -1.30 19.23
C TYR A 383 3.30 -0.09 18.85
N SER A 384 4.63 -0.28 18.82
CA SER A 384 5.60 0.81 18.66
C SER A 384 6.41 0.71 17.36
N GLY A 385 5.93 -0.09 16.40
CA GLY A 385 6.60 -0.22 15.10
C GLY A 385 6.57 1.10 14.32
N PRO A 386 7.64 1.46 13.61
CA PRO A 386 7.67 2.65 12.75
C PRO A 386 6.51 2.64 11.75
N GLY A 387 5.86 3.80 11.57
CA GLY A 387 4.72 3.95 10.66
C GLY A 387 3.39 3.39 11.18
N SER A 388 3.37 2.67 12.31
CA SER A 388 2.15 2.17 12.92
C SER A 388 1.43 3.26 13.71
N GLN A 389 0.08 3.28 13.63
CA GLN A 389 -0.75 4.19 14.42
C GLN A 389 -1.87 3.44 15.13
N GLU A 390 -1.72 3.30 16.45
CA GLU A 390 -2.66 2.58 17.33
C GLU A 390 -3.64 3.53 18.04
N VAL A 391 -3.44 4.84 17.91
CA VAL A 391 -4.29 5.87 18.52
C VAL A 391 -4.80 6.81 17.42
N ALA A 392 -6.09 6.73 17.12
CA ALA A 392 -6.72 7.57 16.11
C ALA A 392 -8.19 7.83 16.47
N ASP A 393 -8.70 8.99 16.08
CA ASP A 393 -10.12 9.34 16.18
C ASP A 393 -10.91 8.65 15.05
N LYS A 394 -11.04 7.32 15.17
CA LYS A 394 -11.60 6.43 14.16
C LYS A 394 -12.40 5.31 14.82
N TRP A 395 -13.53 4.93 14.23
CA TRP A 395 -14.34 3.80 14.66
C TRP A 395 -13.57 2.48 14.57
N GLY A 396 -13.74 1.64 15.60
CA GLY A 396 -13.18 0.29 15.60
C GLY A 396 -11.69 0.20 15.89
N ILE A 397 -11.04 1.33 16.25
CA ILE A 397 -9.63 1.29 16.71
C ILE A 397 -9.53 0.47 17.99
N GLY A 398 -8.54 -0.43 18.10
CA GLY A 398 -8.40 -1.31 19.27
C GLY A 398 -7.30 -2.34 19.09
N ALA A 399 -7.08 -3.17 20.13
CA ALA A 399 -6.04 -4.20 20.19
C ALA A 399 -6.26 -5.36 19.19
N ARG A 400 -7.48 -5.53 18.74
CA ARG A 400 -7.86 -6.58 17.78
C ARG A 400 -8.61 -5.96 16.60
N ARG A 401 -8.60 -6.66 15.47
CA ARG A 401 -9.35 -6.25 14.26
C ARG A 401 -10.83 -6.67 14.35
N ASP A 402 -11.45 -6.52 15.52
CA ASP A 402 -12.84 -6.92 15.81
C ASP A 402 -13.78 -5.71 16.02
N GLY A 403 -13.34 -4.51 15.65
CA GLY A 403 -14.12 -3.27 15.81
C GLY A 403 -14.18 -2.74 17.24
N GLY A 404 -13.26 -3.18 18.12
CA GLY A 404 -13.21 -2.77 19.52
C GLY A 404 -14.15 -3.56 20.43
N MET A 405 -14.66 -4.72 19.98
CA MET A 405 -15.57 -5.57 20.76
C MET A 405 -14.86 -6.22 21.93
N PHE A 406 -13.58 -6.59 21.78
CA PHE A 406 -12.78 -7.17 22.86
C PHE A 406 -12.64 -6.20 24.03
N GLU A 407 -12.27 -4.96 23.75
CA GLU A 407 -12.11 -3.92 24.79
C GLU A 407 -13.43 -3.62 25.48
N ALA A 408 -14.52 -3.53 24.71
CA ALA A 408 -15.86 -3.31 25.28
C ALA A 408 -16.31 -4.44 26.19
N TYR A 409 -16.05 -5.70 25.78
CA TYR A 409 -16.33 -6.87 26.61
C TYR A 409 -15.51 -6.84 27.91
N MET A 410 -14.19 -6.61 27.80
CA MET A 410 -13.32 -6.59 28.98
C MET A 410 -13.68 -5.45 29.94
N ALA A 411 -13.96 -4.24 29.42
CA ALA A 411 -14.42 -3.13 30.25
C ALA A 411 -15.80 -3.41 30.89
N GLY A 412 -16.63 -4.22 30.26
CA GLY A 412 -17.91 -4.67 30.83
C GLY A 412 -17.80 -5.64 31.98
N GLN A 413 -16.67 -6.31 32.14
CA GLN A 413 -16.40 -7.23 33.26
C GLN A 413 -15.91 -6.49 34.54
N GLY A 414 -15.58 -5.24 34.48
CA GLY A 414 -15.12 -4.41 35.61
C GLY A 414 -13.62 -4.21 35.56
#